data_21cac5c76505614394eead2687fae559
#
_entry.id   21cac5c76505614394eead2687fae559
#
_cell.length_a   1.000
_cell.length_b   1.000
_cell.length_c   1.000
_cell.angle_alpha   90.00
_cell.angle_beta   90.00
_cell.angle_gamma   90.00
#
_symmetry.space_group_name_H-M   'P 1'
#
loop_
_entity.id
_entity.type
_entity.pdbx_description
1 polymer ?
#
loop_
_entity_poly.entity_id
_entity_poly.type
_entity_poly.pdbx_seq_one_letter_code
_entity_poly.pdbx_strand_id
1 'polypeptide(L)'
;METVETHLLLTRGAELTISQETAYSAEQVKSLADVCYDIGEIGQCPASGSFPMDAMIVVPCSMKTVAGIVSGYSDNLLLRAADVTIKEARPLILVPRESPLSPIHLRNLQELSAMGVRIVPPMISFYQNYTTIEEWTNNFVERLLEVVGLKNEMKSWSGM
;
A
#
# COMPACT_ATOMS: atom_id res chain seq x y z
N MET A 1 11.42 15.59 -14.12
CA MET A 1 10.73 14.48 -13.45
C MET A 1 11.52 14.15 -12.20
N GLU A 2 10.88 14.17 -11.03
CA GLU A 2 11.53 13.64 -9.83
C GLU A 2 11.78 12.14 -10.06
N THR A 3 13.01 11.70 -9.85
CA THR A 3 13.36 10.28 -9.90
C THR A 3 12.87 9.61 -8.61
N VAL A 4 12.05 8.60 -8.74
CA VAL A 4 11.54 7.79 -7.62
C VAL A 4 12.30 6.47 -7.63
N GLU A 5 12.88 6.08 -6.51
CA GLU A 5 13.44 4.75 -6.29
C GLU A 5 12.38 3.90 -5.59
N THR A 6 12.08 2.74 -6.17
CA THR A 6 11.01 1.84 -5.71
C THR A 6 11.56 0.61 -5.01
N HIS A 7 11.11 0.37 -3.78
CA HIS A 7 11.47 -0.77 -2.95
C HIS A 7 10.26 -1.68 -2.78
N LEU A 8 10.35 -2.93 -3.18
CA LEU A 8 9.23 -3.87 -3.21
C LEU A 8 9.39 -5.01 -2.20
N LEU A 9 8.28 -5.29 -1.51
CA LEU A 9 8.07 -6.46 -0.68
C LEU A 9 6.82 -7.20 -1.17
N LEU A 10 6.95 -8.46 -1.55
CA LEU A 10 5.81 -9.31 -1.87
C LEU A 10 5.59 -10.34 -0.77
N THR A 11 4.37 -10.41 -0.25
CA THR A 11 3.98 -11.53 0.62
C THR A 11 3.70 -12.76 -0.23
N ARG A 12 3.83 -13.95 0.37
CA ARG A 12 3.43 -15.20 -0.30
C ARG A 12 1.97 -15.16 -0.80
N GLY A 13 1.09 -14.50 -0.04
CA GLY A 13 -0.30 -14.29 -0.47
C GLY A 13 -0.39 -13.42 -1.71
N ALA A 14 0.41 -12.34 -1.79
CA ALA A 14 0.46 -11.48 -2.97
C ALA A 14 0.98 -12.22 -4.20
N GLU A 15 2.02 -13.04 -4.08
CA GLU A 15 2.54 -13.85 -5.20
C GLU A 15 1.49 -14.82 -5.75
N LEU A 16 0.72 -15.47 -4.86
CA LEU A 16 -0.40 -16.33 -5.26
C LEU A 16 -1.52 -15.53 -5.96
N THR A 17 -1.87 -14.37 -5.42
CA THR A 17 -2.91 -13.50 -6.00
C THR A 17 -2.51 -12.99 -7.38
N ILE A 18 -1.26 -12.54 -7.55
CA ILE A 18 -0.74 -12.12 -8.86
C ILE A 18 -0.93 -13.23 -9.90
N SER A 19 -0.54 -14.46 -9.57
CA SER A 19 -0.63 -15.59 -10.51
C SER A 19 -2.06 -16.04 -10.83
N GLN A 20 -3.02 -15.79 -9.94
CA GLN A 20 -4.41 -16.20 -10.09
C GLN A 20 -5.31 -15.13 -10.70
N GLU A 21 -5.06 -13.87 -10.40
CA GLU A 21 -5.96 -12.76 -10.75
C GLU A 21 -5.41 -11.88 -11.89
N THR A 22 -4.16 -12.09 -12.33
CA THR A 22 -3.54 -11.28 -13.38
C THR A 22 -2.83 -12.12 -14.43
N ALA A 23 -2.45 -11.51 -15.55
CA ALA A 23 -1.60 -12.12 -16.56
C ALA A 23 -0.10 -12.08 -16.24
N TYR A 24 0.28 -11.49 -15.09
CA TYR A 24 1.67 -11.33 -14.70
C TYR A 24 2.15 -12.47 -13.81
N SER A 25 3.44 -12.79 -13.89
CA SER A 25 4.12 -13.61 -12.88
C SER A 25 4.65 -12.71 -11.74
N ALA A 26 4.90 -13.31 -10.57
CA ALA A 26 5.53 -12.60 -9.47
C ALA A 26 6.89 -12.01 -9.86
N GLU A 27 7.68 -12.73 -10.68
CA GLU A 27 8.98 -12.28 -11.17
C GLU A 27 8.87 -11.07 -12.11
N GLN A 28 7.85 -11.04 -12.96
CA GLN A 28 7.58 -9.86 -13.79
C GLN A 28 7.25 -8.63 -12.93
N VAL A 29 6.45 -8.81 -11.87
CA VAL A 29 6.14 -7.70 -10.96
C VAL A 29 7.38 -7.25 -10.19
N LYS A 30 8.21 -8.19 -9.70
CA LYS A 30 9.49 -7.88 -9.04
C LYS A 30 10.43 -7.09 -9.94
N SER A 31 10.48 -7.40 -11.24
CA SER A 31 11.35 -6.70 -12.20
C SER A 31 10.96 -5.25 -12.50
N LEU A 32 9.78 -4.80 -12.06
CA LEU A 32 9.34 -3.42 -12.19
C LEU A 32 9.89 -2.50 -11.09
N ALA A 33 10.37 -3.07 -9.98
CA ALA A 33 10.93 -2.31 -8.88
C ALA A 33 12.46 -2.21 -9.00
N ASP A 34 13.03 -1.12 -8.47
CA ASP A 34 14.47 -0.91 -8.44
C ASP A 34 15.15 -1.87 -7.46
N VAL A 35 14.50 -2.13 -6.30
CA VAL A 35 15.00 -3.05 -5.28
C VAL A 35 13.88 -3.96 -4.78
N CYS A 36 14.16 -5.27 -4.68
CA CYS A 36 13.26 -6.24 -4.08
C CYS A 36 13.88 -6.88 -2.84
N TYR A 37 13.07 -7.12 -1.82
CA TYR A 37 13.49 -7.76 -0.59
C TYR A 37 12.74 -9.07 -0.35
N ASP A 38 13.39 -10.03 0.30
CA ASP A 38 12.72 -11.21 0.82
C ASP A 38 11.89 -10.83 2.06
N ILE A 39 10.63 -11.23 2.08
CA ILE A 39 9.69 -10.95 3.16
C ILE A 39 10.11 -11.56 4.50
N GLY A 40 10.85 -12.66 4.48
CA GLY A 40 11.34 -13.37 5.66
C GLY A 40 12.62 -12.78 6.27
N GLU A 41 13.32 -11.94 5.53
CA GLU A 41 14.62 -11.38 5.97
C GLU A 41 14.43 -10.06 6.75
N ILE A 42 14.04 -10.14 8.00
CA ILE A 42 13.72 -8.98 8.88
C ILE A 42 14.91 -8.01 9.06
N GLY A 43 16.14 -8.43 8.78
CA GLY A 43 17.34 -7.60 8.90
C GLY A 43 17.65 -6.70 7.70
N GLN A 44 16.80 -6.66 6.67
CA GLN A 44 17.01 -5.84 5.47
C GLN A 44 16.77 -4.33 5.74
N CYS A 45 17.25 -3.48 4.83
CA CYS A 45 17.26 -2.03 4.98
C CYS A 45 15.94 -1.41 5.48
N PRO A 46 14.74 -1.80 4.98
CA PRO A 46 13.48 -1.21 5.44
C PRO A 46 13.15 -1.47 6.92
N ALA A 47 13.84 -2.40 7.57
CA ALA A 47 13.68 -2.69 9.01
C ALA A 47 14.35 -1.64 9.91
N SER A 48 15.14 -0.73 9.36
CA SER A 48 15.90 0.28 10.10
C SER A 48 15.28 1.67 9.99
N GLY A 49 15.14 2.38 11.11
CA GLY A 49 14.71 3.77 11.11
C GLY A 49 15.67 4.75 10.43
N SER A 50 16.97 4.38 10.32
CA SER A 50 17.96 5.18 9.61
C SER A 50 17.92 5.02 8.08
N PHE A 51 17.19 4.00 7.57
CA PHE A 51 17.01 3.84 6.14
C PHE A 51 16.13 4.97 5.60
N PRO A 52 16.60 5.75 4.60
CA PRO A 52 15.81 6.83 4.03
C PRO A 52 14.62 6.24 3.23
N MET A 53 13.42 6.60 3.64
CA MET A 53 12.18 6.20 2.98
C MET A 53 11.16 7.33 3.13
N ASP A 54 10.66 7.84 2.02
CA ASP A 54 9.73 8.98 2.02
C ASP A 54 8.31 8.57 2.35
N ALA A 55 7.88 7.39 1.92
CA ALA A 55 6.56 6.84 2.20
C ALA A 55 6.52 5.31 2.02
N MET A 56 5.53 4.66 2.63
CA MET A 56 5.24 3.25 2.43
C MET A 56 3.77 3.06 2.04
N ILE A 57 3.53 2.27 0.99
CA ILE A 57 2.18 1.87 0.55
C ILE A 57 2.03 0.37 0.68
N VAL A 58 0.97 -0.10 1.32
CA VAL A 58 0.58 -1.52 1.34
C VAL A 58 -0.65 -1.69 0.47
N VAL A 59 -0.46 -2.26 -0.74
CA VAL A 59 -1.49 -2.36 -1.79
C VAL A 59 -1.47 -3.72 -2.49
N PRO A 60 -2.56 -4.47 -2.49
CA PRO A 60 -3.66 -4.38 -1.54
C PRO A 60 -3.22 -4.76 -0.12
N CYS A 61 -3.95 -4.29 0.89
CA CYS A 61 -3.70 -4.61 2.29
C CYS A 61 -4.77 -5.57 2.83
N SER A 62 -4.35 -6.76 3.25
CA SER A 62 -5.27 -7.71 3.89
C SER A 62 -5.61 -7.30 5.32
N MET A 63 -6.78 -7.72 5.83
CA MET A 63 -7.15 -7.49 7.23
C MET A 63 -6.20 -8.19 8.22
N LYS A 64 -5.53 -9.27 7.81
CA LYS A 64 -4.42 -9.89 8.57
C LYS A 64 -3.26 -8.90 8.74
N THR A 65 -2.87 -8.22 7.66
CA THR A 65 -1.80 -7.22 7.70
C THR A 65 -2.20 -6.01 8.54
N VAL A 66 -3.44 -5.52 8.39
CA VAL A 66 -4.00 -4.46 9.24
C VAL A 66 -3.91 -4.84 10.72
N ALA A 67 -4.31 -6.06 11.09
CA ALA A 67 -4.25 -6.56 12.46
C ALA A 67 -2.81 -6.65 12.98
N GLY A 68 -1.88 -7.11 12.16
CA GLY A 68 -0.45 -7.16 12.49
C GLY A 68 0.13 -5.79 12.78
N ILE A 69 -0.14 -4.81 11.91
CA ILE A 69 0.38 -3.44 12.06
C ILE A 69 -0.18 -2.79 13.33
N VAL A 70 -1.50 -2.83 13.55
CA VAL A 70 -2.13 -2.18 14.72
C VAL A 70 -1.68 -2.77 16.05
N SER A 71 -1.31 -4.05 16.07
CA SER A 71 -0.80 -4.72 17.28
C SER A 71 0.71 -4.56 17.50
N GLY A 72 1.43 -3.93 16.57
CA GLY A 72 2.90 -3.84 16.62
C GLY A 72 3.59 -5.20 16.41
N TYR A 73 2.90 -6.17 15.82
CA TYR A 73 3.45 -7.49 15.54
C TYR A 73 4.34 -7.46 14.30
N SER A 74 5.59 -7.88 14.44
CA SER A 74 6.66 -7.70 13.43
C SER A 74 7.37 -9.00 13.09
N ASP A 75 6.64 -10.06 12.70
CA ASP A 75 7.20 -11.37 12.37
C ASP A 75 7.77 -11.48 10.94
N ASN A 76 7.62 -10.44 10.14
CA ASN A 76 8.15 -10.37 8.78
C ASN A 76 8.56 -8.94 8.43
N LEU A 77 9.30 -8.80 7.33
CA LEU A 77 9.85 -7.51 6.93
C LEU A 77 8.79 -6.46 6.59
N LEU A 78 7.63 -6.85 6.04
CA LEU A 78 6.53 -5.92 5.74
C LEU A 78 5.99 -5.28 7.03
N LEU A 79 5.66 -6.10 8.03
CA LEU A 79 5.14 -5.62 9.32
C LEU A 79 6.20 -4.79 10.05
N ARG A 80 7.47 -5.23 10.00
CA ARG A 80 8.57 -4.46 10.58
C ARG A 80 8.78 -3.12 9.90
N ALA A 81 8.75 -3.05 8.58
CA ALA A 81 8.86 -1.79 7.83
C ALA A 81 7.69 -0.84 8.13
N ALA A 82 6.47 -1.36 8.27
CA ALA A 82 5.31 -0.56 8.65
C ALA A 82 5.45 0.00 10.08
N ASP A 83 5.90 -0.80 11.04
CA ASP A 83 6.19 -0.37 12.42
C ASP A 83 7.26 0.75 12.43
N VAL A 84 8.34 0.56 11.66
CA VAL A 84 9.39 1.59 11.50
C VAL A 84 8.83 2.86 10.86
N THR A 85 7.98 2.73 9.83
CA THR A 85 7.35 3.87 9.16
C THR A 85 6.53 4.70 10.13
N ILE A 86 5.73 4.04 10.98
CA ILE A 86 4.91 4.71 12.00
C ILE A 86 5.80 5.40 13.06
N LYS A 87 6.78 4.68 13.62
CA LYS A 87 7.63 5.25 14.70
C LYS A 87 8.50 6.40 14.23
N GLU A 88 8.87 6.45 12.95
CA GLU A 88 9.63 7.57 12.35
C GLU A 88 8.69 8.69 11.83
N ALA A 89 7.39 8.59 12.10
CA ALA A 89 6.36 9.54 11.67
C ALA A 89 6.34 9.78 10.14
N ARG A 90 6.67 8.75 9.36
CA ARG A 90 6.64 8.78 7.89
C ARG A 90 5.26 8.39 7.38
N PRO A 91 4.85 8.85 6.19
CA PRO A 91 3.57 8.47 5.59
C PRO A 91 3.46 6.96 5.40
N LEU A 92 2.47 6.33 6.04
CA LEU A 92 2.03 4.96 5.78
C LEU A 92 0.63 4.98 5.18
N ILE A 93 0.47 4.36 4.02
CA ILE A 93 -0.80 4.26 3.30
C ILE A 93 -1.21 2.79 3.22
N LEU A 94 -2.41 2.49 3.67
CA LEU A 94 -2.99 1.15 3.55
C LEU A 94 -4.16 1.19 2.57
N VAL A 95 -4.18 0.22 1.66
CA VAL A 95 -5.25 0.01 0.68
C VAL A 95 -6.02 -1.27 1.02
N PRO A 96 -6.87 -1.23 2.08
CA PRO A 96 -7.60 -2.42 2.53
C PRO A 96 -8.67 -2.80 1.52
N ARG A 97 -8.75 -4.13 1.21
CA ARG A 97 -9.78 -4.69 0.33
C ARG A 97 -10.48 -5.83 1.06
N GLU A 98 -11.63 -5.51 1.65
CA GLU A 98 -12.48 -6.44 2.39
C GLU A 98 -13.93 -6.00 2.37
N SER A 99 -14.85 -6.97 2.23
CA SER A 99 -16.29 -6.72 2.29
C SER A 99 -17.04 -8.01 2.71
N PRO A 100 -17.97 -7.96 3.69
CA PRO A 100 -18.24 -6.84 4.59
C PRO A 100 -17.14 -6.66 5.64
N LEU A 101 -17.01 -5.46 6.21
CA LEU A 101 -16.09 -5.19 7.30
C LEU A 101 -16.71 -5.66 8.64
N SER A 102 -15.96 -6.45 9.40
CA SER A 102 -16.36 -6.84 10.76
C SER A 102 -16.11 -5.71 11.78
N PRO A 103 -16.73 -5.75 12.97
CA PRO A 103 -16.42 -4.79 14.03
C PRO A 103 -14.93 -4.75 14.41
N ILE A 104 -14.23 -5.89 14.31
CA ILE A 104 -12.77 -5.96 14.57
C ILE A 104 -12.01 -5.20 13.49
N HIS A 105 -12.39 -5.38 12.21
CA HIS A 105 -11.78 -4.65 11.09
C HIS A 105 -11.94 -3.14 11.27
N LEU A 106 -13.16 -2.69 11.57
CA LEU A 106 -13.46 -1.26 11.76
C LEU A 106 -12.68 -0.67 12.93
N ARG A 107 -12.60 -1.37 14.08
CA ARG A 107 -11.80 -0.95 15.22
C ARG A 107 -10.32 -0.80 14.84
N ASN A 108 -9.73 -1.81 14.20
CA ASN A 108 -8.32 -1.80 13.84
C ASN A 108 -8.00 -0.67 12.84
N LEU A 109 -8.87 -0.43 11.85
CA LEU A 109 -8.72 0.68 10.92
C LEU A 109 -8.83 2.04 11.60
N GLN A 110 -9.75 2.19 12.57
CA GLN A 110 -9.89 3.38 13.38
C GLN A 110 -8.61 3.66 14.19
N GLU A 111 -8.07 2.66 14.87
CA GLU A 111 -6.85 2.80 15.67
C GLU A 111 -5.66 3.23 14.79
N LEU A 112 -5.46 2.60 13.63
CA LEU A 112 -4.42 2.99 12.68
C LEU A 112 -4.61 4.41 12.15
N SER A 113 -5.85 4.79 11.84
CA SER A 113 -6.16 6.16 11.42
C SER A 113 -5.83 7.19 12.51
N ALA A 114 -6.09 6.88 13.78
CA ALA A 114 -5.74 7.73 14.90
C ALA A 114 -4.21 7.88 15.08
N MET A 115 -3.42 6.91 14.65
CA MET A 115 -1.95 6.97 14.60
C MET A 115 -1.41 7.75 13.38
N GLY A 116 -2.28 8.29 12.52
CA GLY A 116 -1.89 9.02 11.31
C GLY A 116 -1.72 8.17 10.06
N VAL A 117 -2.01 6.87 10.12
CA VAL A 117 -2.00 6.00 8.94
C VAL A 117 -3.15 6.38 8.01
N ARG A 118 -2.86 6.55 6.73
CA ARG A 118 -3.87 6.88 5.72
C ARG A 118 -4.53 5.60 5.22
N ILE A 119 -5.85 5.52 5.39
CA ILE A 119 -6.66 4.39 4.93
C ILE A 119 -7.34 4.77 3.63
N VAL A 120 -6.97 4.12 2.53
CA VAL A 120 -7.43 4.44 1.17
C VAL A 120 -8.01 3.18 0.52
N PRO A 121 -9.25 2.78 0.87
CA PRO A 121 -9.87 1.62 0.26
C PRO A 121 -10.17 1.87 -1.23
N PRO A 122 -10.06 0.84 -2.10
CA PRO A 122 -10.33 0.98 -3.54
C PRO A 122 -11.84 1.05 -3.77
N MET A 123 -12.39 2.26 -3.78
CA MET A 123 -13.81 2.53 -4.00
C MET A 123 -14.06 3.11 -5.39
N ILE A 124 -15.03 2.55 -6.10
CA ILE A 124 -15.45 3.06 -7.42
C ILE A 124 -16.27 4.32 -7.22
N SER A 125 -15.91 5.39 -7.95
CA SER A 125 -16.67 6.63 -8.01
C SER A 125 -17.39 6.73 -9.37
N PHE A 126 -18.73 6.74 -9.35
CA PHE A 126 -19.53 6.73 -10.57
C PHE A 126 -19.59 8.10 -11.28
N TYR A 127 -19.36 9.20 -10.57
CA TYR A 127 -19.38 10.55 -11.14
C TYR A 127 -18.22 10.84 -12.11
N GLN A 128 -17.19 10.02 -12.11
CA GLN A 128 -16.05 10.14 -13.03
C GLN A 128 -16.34 9.58 -14.44
N ASN A 129 -17.48 8.88 -14.61
CA ASN A 129 -17.92 8.30 -15.89
C ASN A 129 -16.90 7.35 -16.52
N TYR A 130 -16.16 6.58 -15.73
CA TYR A 130 -15.26 5.53 -16.27
C TYR A 130 -16.05 4.50 -17.06
N THR A 131 -15.50 4.11 -18.20
CA THR A 131 -16.09 3.11 -19.10
C THR A 131 -15.43 1.75 -18.98
N THR A 132 -14.21 1.70 -18.42
CA THR A 132 -13.44 0.46 -18.24
C THR A 132 -12.89 0.37 -16.81
N ILE A 133 -12.59 -0.87 -16.39
CA ILE A 133 -11.90 -1.13 -15.13
C ILE A 133 -10.49 -0.52 -15.15
N GLU A 134 -9.84 -0.52 -16.31
CA GLU A 134 -8.51 0.04 -16.49
C GLU A 134 -8.48 1.54 -16.22
N GLU A 135 -9.42 2.31 -16.77
CA GLU A 135 -9.55 3.75 -16.49
C GLU A 135 -9.73 4.03 -14.99
N TRP A 136 -10.60 3.25 -14.33
CA TRP A 136 -10.79 3.36 -12.90
C TRP A 136 -9.51 3.03 -12.11
N THR A 137 -8.83 1.92 -12.49
CA THR A 137 -7.60 1.49 -11.81
C THR A 137 -6.50 2.54 -11.95
N ASN A 138 -6.31 3.08 -13.15
CA ASN A 138 -5.31 4.12 -13.39
C ASN A 138 -5.58 5.37 -12.55
N ASN A 139 -6.84 5.84 -12.51
CA ASN A 139 -7.21 6.98 -11.67
C ASN A 139 -7.00 6.69 -10.17
N PHE A 140 -7.32 5.48 -9.72
CA PHE A 140 -7.07 5.08 -8.34
C PHE A 140 -5.57 5.07 -8.00
N VAL A 141 -4.72 4.57 -8.91
CA VAL A 141 -3.25 4.59 -8.74
C VAL A 141 -2.74 6.02 -8.70
N GLU A 142 -3.19 6.90 -9.61
CA GLU A 142 -2.84 8.32 -9.60
C GLU A 142 -3.21 8.98 -8.26
N ARG A 143 -4.39 8.65 -7.71
CA ARG A 143 -4.79 9.13 -6.39
C ARG A 143 -3.87 8.63 -5.27
N LEU A 144 -3.38 7.39 -5.32
CA LEU A 144 -2.40 6.88 -4.36
C LEU A 144 -1.07 7.65 -4.46
N LEU A 145 -0.59 7.92 -5.68
CA LEU A 145 0.63 8.70 -5.89
C LEU A 145 0.49 10.13 -5.34
N GLU A 146 -0.66 10.76 -5.54
CA GLU A 146 -0.96 12.08 -4.95
C GLU A 146 -0.95 12.04 -3.41
N VAL A 147 -1.52 10.99 -2.82
CA VAL A 147 -1.55 10.82 -1.36
C VAL A 147 -0.15 10.71 -0.75
N VAL A 148 0.83 10.16 -1.47
CA VAL A 148 2.23 10.13 -1.02
C VAL A 148 3.02 11.39 -1.39
N GLY A 149 2.40 12.34 -2.09
CA GLY A 149 3.02 13.62 -2.44
C GLY A 149 3.74 13.63 -3.79
N LEU A 150 3.61 12.56 -4.58
CA LEU A 150 4.14 12.54 -5.94
C LEU A 150 3.19 13.31 -6.87
N LYS A 151 3.76 14.19 -7.69
CA LYS A 151 2.99 14.94 -8.70
C LYS A 151 2.58 13.99 -9.82
N ASN A 152 1.30 14.05 -10.19
CA ASN A 152 0.73 13.32 -11.31
C ASN A 152 -0.09 14.28 -12.21
N GLU A 153 -0.60 13.76 -13.33
CA GLU A 153 -1.42 14.51 -14.29
C GLU A 153 -2.92 14.49 -13.96
N MET A 154 -3.28 14.08 -12.73
CA MET A 154 -4.68 13.97 -12.32
C MET A 154 -5.41 15.31 -12.46
N LYS A 155 -6.54 15.30 -13.17
CA LYS A 155 -7.42 16.46 -13.23
C LYS A 155 -8.04 16.67 -11.85
N SER A 156 -7.71 17.79 -11.21
CA SER A 156 -8.36 18.17 -9.97
C SER A 156 -9.85 18.45 -10.23
N TRP A 157 -10.68 18.09 -9.26
CA TRP A 157 -12.12 18.45 -9.28
C TRP A 157 -12.28 19.98 -9.36
N SER A 158 -12.95 20.47 -10.41
CA SER A 158 -13.16 21.90 -10.65
C SER A 158 -14.51 22.43 -10.13
N GLY A 159 -15.30 21.58 -9.47
CA GLY A 159 -16.67 21.93 -9.04
C GLY A 159 -17.73 21.58 -10.10
N MET A 160 -18.99 21.70 -9.70
CA MET A 160 -20.16 21.67 -10.60
C MET A 160 -20.58 23.08 -10.98
#